data_35e32a2cbdaedffff525c4cd0dcacf92
#
_entry.id   35e32a2cbdaedffff525c4cd0dcacf92
#
_cell.length_a   1.000
_cell.length_b   1.000
_cell.length_c   1.000
_cell.angle_alpha   90.00
_cell.angle_beta   90.00
_cell.angle_gamma   90.00
#
_symmetry.space_group_name_H-M   'P 1'
#
loop_
_entity.id
_entity.type
_entity.pdbx_description
1 polymer ?
#
loop_
_entity_poly.entity_id
_entity_poly.type
_entity_poly.pdbx_seq_one_letter_code
_entity_poly.pdbx_strand_id
1 'polypeptide(L)'
;SLLDENDNEIYQKNLTPTKTGGIASIDFADLPGLKPLEVGKSYHWYLSIVCNTQDRSADIFVDGWVQRIKPDPALQSELQQVPLRNRASLYAVNGIWYDSLTALFETRKSSPNNSALANEWADLLDSVGLDTIAREPLVPCCTATN
;
A
#
# COMPACT_ATOMS: atom_id res chain seq x y z
N SER A 1 8.56 -8.96 -4.31
CA SER A 1 9.67 -8.39 -5.13
C SER A 1 9.31 -7.02 -5.65
N LEU A 2 10.31 -6.22 -5.93
CA LEU A 2 10.20 -4.92 -6.60
C LEU A 2 11.24 -4.86 -7.73
N LEU A 3 10.80 -4.51 -8.92
CA LEU A 3 11.63 -4.42 -10.11
C LEU A 3 11.66 -2.97 -10.61
N ASP A 4 12.75 -2.60 -11.28
CA ASP A 4 12.85 -1.31 -11.98
C ASP A 4 12.15 -1.36 -13.36
N GLU A 5 12.20 -0.26 -14.09
CA GLU A 5 11.61 -0.11 -15.42
C GLU A 5 12.25 -0.99 -16.52
N ASN A 6 13.38 -1.66 -16.20
CA ASN A 6 14.08 -2.57 -17.10
C ASN A 6 13.97 -4.03 -16.65
N ASP A 7 12.98 -4.34 -15.77
CA ASP A 7 12.75 -5.65 -15.18
C ASP A 7 13.91 -6.19 -14.33
N ASN A 8 14.82 -5.33 -13.85
CA ASN A 8 15.82 -5.73 -12.89
C ASN A 8 15.22 -5.76 -11.48
N GLU A 9 15.37 -6.89 -10.79
CA GLU A 9 14.95 -6.97 -9.39
C GLU A 9 15.87 -6.10 -8.52
N ILE A 10 15.29 -5.06 -7.91
CA ILE A 10 15.99 -4.12 -7.04
C ILE A 10 15.78 -4.43 -5.55
N TYR A 11 14.76 -5.21 -5.24
CA TYR A 11 14.47 -5.62 -3.88
C TYR A 11 13.62 -6.89 -3.84
N GLN A 12 13.95 -7.79 -2.92
CA GLN A 12 13.13 -8.96 -2.59
C GLN A 12 13.13 -9.19 -1.08
N LYS A 13 11.97 -9.52 -0.52
CA LYS A 13 11.84 -9.88 0.89
C LYS A 13 10.78 -10.95 1.09
N ASN A 14 11.14 -11.98 1.86
CA ASN A 14 10.17 -12.95 2.35
C ASN A 14 9.54 -12.44 3.64
N LEU A 15 8.22 -12.53 3.70
CA LEU A 15 7.41 -12.09 4.81
C LEU A 15 6.58 -13.28 5.32
N THR A 16 6.49 -13.44 6.62
CA THR A 16 5.57 -14.42 7.22
C THR A 16 4.31 -13.68 7.65
N PRO A 17 3.16 -13.95 7.00
CA PRO A 17 1.91 -13.27 7.35
C PRO A 17 1.46 -13.66 8.75
N THR A 18 0.71 -12.77 9.40
CA THR A 18 -0.03 -13.11 10.61
C THR A 18 -1.12 -14.13 10.28
N LYS A 19 -1.50 -14.94 11.27
CA LYS A 19 -2.53 -16.00 11.08
C LYS A 19 -3.96 -15.45 10.95
N THR A 20 -4.15 -14.14 11.08
CA THR A 20 -5.46 -13.49 11.03
C THR A 20 -5.69 -12.96 9.63
N GLY A 21 -6.81 -13.32 9.02
CA GLY A 21 -7.25 -12.75 7.74
C GLY A 21 -7.62 -11.28 7.89
N GLY A 22 -7.40 -10.50 6.83
CA GLY A 22 -7.71 -9.08 6.80
C GLY A 22 -6.81 -8.31 5.84
N ILE A 23 -6.89 -6.99 5.90
CA ILE A 23 -6.08 -6.08 5.10
C ILE A 23 -4.88 -5.64 5.94
N ALA A 24 -3.68 -5.91 5.43
CA ALA A 24 -2.42 -5.46 6.00
C ALA A 24 -1.74 -4.45 5.09
N SER A 25 -0.97 -3.53 5.67
CA SER A 25 -0.15 -2.57 4.93
C SER A 25 1.33 -2.94 5.04
N ILE A 26 2.04 -2.81 3.95
CA ILE A 26 3.50 -2.89 3.88
C ILE A 26 3.99 -1.52 3.43
N ASP A 27 4.69 -0.81 4.31
CA ASP A 27 5.33 0.45 3.96
C ASP A 27 6.74 0.18 3.42
N PHE A 28 7.04 0.70 2.24
CA PHE A 28 8.38 0.56 1.65
C PHE A 28 9.46 1.25 2.49
N ALA A 29 9.11 2.28 3.25
CA ALA A 29 10.03 2.95 4.17
C ALA A 29 10.48 2.05 5.33
N ASP A 30 9.65 1.06 5.71
CA ASP A 30 9.94 0.12 6.79
C ASP A 30 10.71 -1.11 6.32
N LEU A 31 10.96 -1.24 5.02
CA LEU A 31 11.67 -2.39 4.45
C LEU A 31 13.21 -2.21 4.52
N PRO A 32 13.90 -3.01 5.35
CA PRO A 32 15.36 -2.85 5.53
C PRO A 32 16.12 -3.05 4.22
N GLY A 33 16.95 -2.09 3.87
CA GLY A 33 17.79 -2.16 2.67
C GLY A 33 17.12 -1.67 1.38
N LEU A 34 15.82 -1.44 1.36
CA LEU A 34 15.17 -0.79 0.23
C LEU A 34 15.50 0.71 0.23
N LYS A 35 16.07 1.19 -0.86
CA LYS A 35 16.29 2.63 -1.07
C LYS A 35 14.96 3.31 -1.45
N PRO A 36 14.78 4.59 -1.09
CA PRO A 36 13.63 5.35 -1.56
C PRO A 36 13.51 5.31 -3.08
N LEU A 37 12.29 5.14 -3.58
CA LEU A 37 12.02 5.17 -5.01
C LEU A 37 12.44 6.52 -5.59
N GLU A 38 13.03 6.52 -6.78
CA GLU A 38 13.41 7.73 -7.48
C GLU A 38 12.20 8.43 -8.08
N VAL A 39 12.16 9.77 -7.99
CA VAL A 39 11.07 10.57 -8.55
C VAL A 39 11.02 10.42 -10.06
N GLY A 40 9.84 10.14 -10.59
CA GLY A 40 9.58 10.02 -12.02
C GLY A 40 9.84 8.63 -12.60
N LYS A 41 10.44 7.72 -11.84
CA LYS A 41 10.64 6.33 -12.28
C LYS A 41 9.47 5.44 -11.92
N SER A 42 9.14 4.50 -12.80
CA SER A 42 8.14 3.46 -12.59
C SER A 42 8.81 2.19 -12.07
N TYR A 43 8.10 1.51 -11.18
CA TYR A 43 8.54 0.26 -10.57
C TYR A 43 7.40 -0.75 -10.62
N HIS A 44 7.75 -2.01 -10.87
CA HIS A 44 6.80 -3.12 -10.88
C HIS A 44 6.95 -3.91 -9.57
N TRP A 45 5.89 -3.98 -8.78
CA TRP A 45 5.88 -4.78 -7.56
C TRP A 45 5.12 -6.08 -7.76
N TYR A 46 5.61 -7.13 -7.14
CA TYR A 46 4.98 -8.45 -7.10
C TYR A 46 4.80 -8.90 -5.65
N LEU A 47 3.61 -9.36 -5.32
CA LEU A 47 3.33 -10.04 -4.06
C LEU A 47 2.92 -11.49 -4.38
N SER A 48 3.69 -12.45 -3.90
CA SER A 48 3.42 -13.87 -4.11
C SER A 48 3.14 -14.57 -2.78
N ILE A 49 2.08 -15.38 -2.75
CA ILE A 49 1.81 -16.30 -1.66
C ILE A 49 2.50 -17.62 -2.00
N VAL A 50 3.55 -17.93 -1.23
CA VAL A 50 4.33 -19.15 -1.41
C VAL A 50 3.64 -20.30 -0.68
N CYS A 51 2.98 -21.20 -1.44
CA CYS A 51 2.27 -22.34 -0.86
C CYS A 51 3.22 -23.48 -0.51
N ASN A 52 4.25 -23.70 -1.31
CA ASN A 52 5.28 -24.70 -1.10
C ASN A 52 6.64 -24.18 -1.57
N THR A 53 7.62 -24.13 -0.68
CA THR A 53 8.98 -23.64 -1.01
C THR A 53 9.76 -24.53 -1.97
N GLN A 54 9.36 -25.80 -2.11
CA GLN A 54 10.02 -26.78 -2.99
C GLN A 54 9.32 -26.89 -4.36
N ASP A 55 8.04 -26.52 -4.44
CA ASP A 55 7.26 -26.52 -5.67
C ASP A 55 6.42 -25.23 -5.74
N ARG A 56 6.87 -24.30 -6.56
CA ARG A 56 6.29 -22.96 -6.71
C ARG A 56 5.13 -22.90 -7.72
N SER A 57 4.76 -24.05 -8.33
CA SER A 57 3.71 -24.13 -9.37
C SER A 57 2.31 -23.77 -8.86
N ALA A 58 2.08 -23.86 -7.56
CA ALA A 58 0.83 -23.52 -6.90
C ALA A 58 0.82 -22.10 -6.27
N ASP A 59 1.87 -21.30 -6.49
CA ASP A 59 1.93 -19.95 -5.97
C ASP A 59 0.84 -19.07 -6.59
N ILE A 60 0.25 -18.24 -5.75
CA ILE A 60 -0.69 -17.20 -6.18
C ILE A 60 0.04 -15.88 -6.10
N PHE A 61 0.00 -15.09 -7.16
CA PHE A 61 0.62 -13.77 -7.16
C PHE A 61 -0.33 -12.68 -7.65
N VAL A 62 -0.08 -11.49 -7.20
CA VAL A 62 -0.64 -10.24 -7.70
C VAL A 62 0.49 -9.26 -7.92
N ASP A 63 0.30 -8.36 -8.85
CA ASP A 63 1.32 -7.39 -9.21
C ASP A 63 0.69 -6.03 -9.51
N GLY A 64 1.53 -5.03 -9.62
CA GLY A 64 1.10 -3.69 -9.99
C GLY A 64 2.28 -2.73 -10.15
N TRP A 65 1.96 -1.57 -10.66
CA TRP A 65 2.94 -0.53 -10.90
C TRP A 65 2.82 0.60 -9.89
N VAL A 66 3.95 1.15 -9.49
CA VAL A 66 4.05 2.34 -8.65
C VAL A 66 5.06 3.30 -9.26
N GLN A 67 4.72 4.59 -9.22
CA GLN A 67 5.62 5.67 -9.61
C GLN A 67 5.67 6.72 -8.50
N ARG A 68 6.87 7.07 -8.08
CA ARG A 68 7.02 8.19 -7.16
C ARG A 68 6.94 9.50 -7.93
N ILE A 69 5.96 10.31 -7.62
CA ILE A 69 5.80 11.65 -8.19
C ILE A 69 6.29 12.73 -7.22
N LYS A 70 6.62 13.88 -7.75
CA LYS A 70 6.82 15.10 -6.97
C LYS A 70 5.54 15.90 -7.00
N PRO A 71 4.86 16.13 -5.86
CA PRO A 71 3.69 17.00 -5.84
C PRO A 71 4.03 18.38 -6.39
N ASP A 72 3.11 18.99 -7.10
CA ASP A 72 3.27 20.38 -7.48
C ASP A 72 3.28 21.32 -6.25
N PRO A 73 3.78 22.55 -6.36
CA PRO A 73 3.90 23.44 -5.21
C PRO A 73 2.58 23.77 -4.52
N ALA A 74 1.46 23.80 -5.24
CA ALA A 74 0.14 24.08 -4.67
C ALA A 74 -0.30 22.91 -3.79
N LEU A 75 -0.27 21.69 -4.32
CA LEU A 75 -0.60 20.48 -3.58
C LEU A 75 0.33 20.29 -2.37
N GLN A 76 1.62 20.57 -2.54
CA GLN A 76 2.59 20.48 -1.44
C GLN A 76 2.24 21.45 -0.30
N SER A 77 1.84 22.68 -0.63
CA SER A 77 1.39 23.67 0.36
C SER A 77 0.11 23.22 1.07
N GLU A 78 -0.87 22.72 0.33
CA GLU A 78 -2.12 22.21 0.91
C GLU A 78 -1.87 21.02 1.86
N LEU A 79 -1.04 20.07 1.46
CA LEU A 79 -0.68 18.91 2.29
C LEU A 79 -0.01 19.29 3.62
N GLN A 80 0.71 20.41 3.66
CA GLN A 80 1.32 20.92 4.89
C GLN A 80 0.30 21.55 5.84
N GLN A 81 -0.81 22.05 5.32
CA GLN A 81 -1.81 22.79 6.09
C GLN A 81 -2.94 21.91 6.62
N VAL A 82 -3.17 20.72 6.04
CA VAL A 82 -4.27 19.84 6.43
C VAL A 82 -3.81 18.75 7.40
N PRO A 83 -4.64 18.37 8.38
CA PRO A 83 -4.39 17.20 9.23
C PRO A 83 -4.27 15.91 8.43
N LEU A 84 -3.56 14.92 8.97
CA LEU A 84 -3.35 13.62 8.31
C LEU A 84 -4.65 12.98 7.78
N ARG A 85 -5.72 13.02 8.58
CA ARG A 85 -7.03 12.48 8.21
C ARG A 85 -7.64 13.09 6.94
N ASN A 86 -7.28 14.35 6.62
CA ASN A 86 -7.82 15.04 5.46
C ASN A 86 -6.90 14.88 4.23
N ARG A 87 -5.68 14.40 4.41
CA ARG A 87 -4.74 14.17 3.32
C ARG A 87 -5.19 13.06 2.38
N ALA A 88 -5.92 12.06 2.88
CA ALA A 88 -6.42 10.96 2.07
C ALA A 88 -7.28 11.48 0.90
N SER A 89 -8.27 12.33 1.20
CA SER A 89 -9.13 12.94 0.16
C SER A 89 -8.33 13.81 -0.80
N LEU A 90 -7.36 14.59 -0.26
CA LEU A 90 -6.52 15.45 -1.08
C LEU A 90 -5.65 14.64 -2.05
N TYR A 91 -5.07 13.54 -1.60
CA TYR A 91 -4.36 12.61 -2.46
C TYR A 91 -5.28 11.97 -3.51
N ALA A 92 -6.48 11.52 -3.10
CA ALA A 92 -7.43 10.86 -3.99
C ALA A 92 -7.85 11.77 -5.17
N VAL A 93 -8.21 13.01 -4.91
CA VAL A 93 -8.63 13.96 -5.98
C VAL A 93 -7.47 14.33 -6.91
N ASN A 94 -6.23 14.16 -6.47
CA ASN A 94 -5.04 14.38 -7.29
C ASN A 94 -4.50 13.08 -7.94
N GLY A 95 -5.24 11.96 -7.83
CA GLY A 95 -4.85 10.68 -8.43
C GLY A 95 -3.65 9.99 -7.77
N ILE A 96 -3.29 10.41 -6.55
CA ILE A 96 -2.17 9.84 -5.78
C ILE A 96 -2.73 8.71 -4.91
N TRP A 97 -3.01 7.59 -5.55
CA TRP A 97 -3.75 6.47 -4.98
C TRP A 97 -3.08 5.84 -3.74
N TYR A 98 -1.81 5.47 -3.84
CA TYR A 98 -1.12 4.77 -2.75
C TYR A 98 -1.00 5.61 -1.49
N ASP A 99 -0.71 6.91 -1.62
CA ASP A 99 -0.64 7.82 -0.47
C ASP A 99 -2.03 8.08 0.13
N SER A 100 -3.07 8.16 -0.71
CA SER A 100 -4.46 8.23 -0.25
C SER A 100 -4.83 7.03 0.61
N LEU A 101 -4.55 5.83 0.09
CA LEU A 101 -4.82 4.57 0.77
C LEU A 101 -4.06 4.47 2.10
N THR A 102 -2.77 4.83 2.09
CA THR A 102 -1.93 4.82 3.30
C THR A 102 -2.43 5.80 4.35
N ALA A 103 -2.75 7.05 3.97
CA ALA A 103 -3.24 8.06 4.91
C ALA A 103 -4.57 7.62 5.56
N LEU A 104 -5.47 7.03 4.79
CA LEU A 104 -6.75 6.54 5.30
C LEU A 104 -6.58 5.29 6.17
N PHE A 105 -5.68 4.36 5.79
CA PHE A 105 -5.34 3.18 6.57
C PHE A 105 -4.84 3.57 7.98
N GLU A 106 -3.86 4.46 8.07
CA GLU A 106 -3.31 4.91 9.34
C GLU A 106 -4.33 5.68 10.20
N THR A 107 -5.18 6.47 9.55
CA THR A 107 -6.26 7.17 10.25
C THR A 107 -7.28 6.19 10.84
N ARG A 108 -7.70 5.17 10.09
CA ARG A 108 -8.60 4.12 10.56
C ARG A 108 -7.97 3.29 11.68
N LYS A 109 -6.71 2.93 11.55
CA LYS A 109 -5.96 2.19 12.57
C LYS A 109 -5.91 2.94 13.92
N SER A 110 -5.80 4.28 13.86
CA SER A 110 -5.82 5.14 15.03
C SER A 110 -7.22 5.35 15.63
N SER A 111 -8.28 5.12 14.85
CA SER A 111 -9.68 5.34 15.24
C SER A 111 -10.57 4.21 14.73
N PRO A 112 -10.40 2.96 15.22
CA PRO A 112 -11.01 1.76 14.64
C PRO A 112 -12.54 1.72 14.70
N ASN A 113 -13.14 2.45 15.64
CA ASN A 113 -14.60 2.50 15.83
C ASN A 113 -15.28 3.67 15.10
N ASN A 114 -14.55 4.42 14.29
CA ASN A 114 -15.10 5.55 13.55
C ASN A 114 -15.78 5.06 12.26
N SER A 115 -17.11 5.08 12.25
CA SER A 115 -17.91 4.62 11.12
C SER A 115 -17.74 5.49 9.86
N ALA A 116 -17.50 6.79 10.01
CA ALA A 116 -17.26 7.68 8.88
C ALA A 116 -15.98 7.27 8.14
N LEU A 117 -14.89 7.01 8.86
CA LEU A 117 -13.64 6.52 8.27
C LEU A 117 -13.79 5.14 7.64
N ALA A 118 -14.65 4.29 8.21
CA ALA A 118 -14.94 2.97 7.62
C ALA A 118 -15.68 3.10 6.28
N ASN A 119 -16.59 4.07 6.17
CA ASN A 119 -17.29 4.35 4.92
C ASN A 119 -16.35 4.97 3.88
N GLU A 120 -15.56 5.99 4.25
CA GLU A 120 -14.56 6.58 3.35
C GLU A 120 -13.58 5.54 2.79
N TRP A 121 -13.17 4.59 3.63
CA TRP A 121 -12.34 3.46 3.21
C TRP A 121 -13.06 2.56 2.21
N ALA A 122 -14.32 2.21 2.50
CA ALA A 122 -15.10 1.36 1.61
C ALA A 122 -15.33 2.05 0.25
N ASP A 123 -15.67 3.34 0.26
CA ASP A 123 -15.88 4.13 -0.95
C ASP A 123 -14.59 4.22 -1.80
N LEU A 124 -13.43 4.39 -1.14
CA LEU A 124 -12.14 4.43 -1.83
C LEU A 124 -11.82 3.09 -2.50
N LEU A 125 -12.04 1.96 -1.82
CA LEU A 125 -11.79 0.64 -2.39
C LEU A 125 -12.82 0.28 -3.48
N ASP A 126 -14.09 0.63 -3.29
CA ASP A 126 -15.15 0.42 -4.27
C ASP A 126 -14.86 1.15 -5.60
N SER A 127 -14.29 2.36 -5.51
CA SER A 127 -13.92 3.16 -6.67
C SER A 127 -12.95 2.48 -7.64
N VAL A 128 -12.27 1.43 -7.20
CA VAL A 128 -11.29 0.64 -7.98
C VAL A 128 -11.67 -0.85 -8.06
N GLY A 129 -12.92 -1.21 -7.71
CA GLY A 129 -13.42 -2.58 -7.81
C GLY A 129 -12.94 -3.54 -6.73
N LEU A 130 -12.53 -3.01 -5.57
CA LEU A 130 -12.12 -3.79 -4.40
C LEU A 130 -13.20 -3.83 -3.29
N ASP A 131 -14.46 -3.70 -3.67
CA ASP A 131 -15.64 -3.71 -2.79
C ASP A 131 -15.75 -4.99 -1.96
N THR A 132 -15.38 -6.13 -2.52
CA THR A 132 -15.44 -7.43 -1.85
C THR A 132 -14.58 -7.53 -0.59
N ILE A 133 -13.48 -6.78 -0.54
CA ILE A 133 -12.56 -6.75 0.60
C ILE A 133 -12.67 -5.48 1.45
N ALA A 134 -13.46 -4.52 1.01
CA ALA A 134 -13.54 -3.18 1.63
C ALA A 134 -13.97 -3.20 3.12
N ARG A 135 -14.66 -4.25 3.54
CA ARG A 135 -15.16 -4.43 4.92
C ARG A 135 -14.29 -5.35 5.78
N GLU A 136 -13.25 -5.92 5.22
CA GLU A 136 -12.33 -6.75 5.97
C GLU A 136 -11.59 -5.95 7.07
N PRO A 137 -11.27 -6.60 8.21
CA PRO A 137 -10.55 -5.91 9.29
C PRO A 137 -9.14 -5.49 8.87
N LEU A 138 -8.68 -4.36 9.41
CA LEU A 138 -7.28 -4.00 9.31
C LEU A 138 -6.48 -4.83 10.32
N VAL A 139 -5.44 -5.50 9.84
CA VAL A 139 -4.60 -6.38 10.65
C VAL A 139 -3.14 -5.94 10.59
N PRO A 140 -2.35 -6.26 11.64
CA PRO A 140 -0.91 -6.09 11.56
C PRO A 140 -0.34 -6.90 10.39
N CYS A 141 0.64 -6.34 9.69
CA CYS A 141 1.33 -7.11 8.68
C CYS A 141 2.22 -8.20 9.33
N CYS A 142 3.13 -8.57 8.66
CA CYS A 142 4.03 -9.68 8.62
C CYS A 142 5.24 -9.49 9.54
N THR A 143 5.85 -10.58 9.96
CA THR A 143 7.23 -10.57 10.47
C THR A 143 8.20 -10.86 9.34
N ALA A 144 9.32 -10.14 9.31
CA ALA A 144 10.39 -10.46 8.36
C ALA A 144 10.98 -11.83 8.72
N THR A 145 11.00 -12.73 7.74
CA THR A 145 11.71 -14.01 7.90
C THR A 145 13.19 -13.77 7.58
N ASN A 146 14.05 -14.13 8.52
CA ASN A 146 15.51 -14.08 8.33
C ASN A 146 15.97 -15.16 7.36
#